data_21a59507c9b683e6fe002d3196ecffa1
#
_entry.id   21a59507c9b683e6fe002d3196ecffa1
#
_cell.length_a   1.000
_cell.length_b   1.000
_cell.length_c   1.000
_cell.angle_alpha   90.00
_cell.angle_beta   90.00
_cell.angle_gamma   90.00
#
_symmetry.space_group_name_H-M   'P 1'
#
loop_
_entity.id
_entity.type
_entity.pdbx_description
1 polymer ?
#
loop_
_entity_poly.entity_id
_entity_poly.type
_entity_poly.pdbx_seq_one_letter_code
_entity_poly.pdbx_strand_id
1 'polypeptide(L)'
;MLAKHGRIIVLEDDIEVAPFFLRYMNSALDFYENRGVFSISGYTPELVMPRDYQFSTYVMHRNCSWGWGTWAQEWDKVDWEVKSFDSFIRNARQRSAFNECGNDLTPFLLRWKKGAREMWDIVFCYAGFVHGRPTVYPRKSLVRNAGTDGTGSHAFADAKKYSSPLAANVSLSAFVPGVAPNQELLKQFHDFYSTSTLRLIYNTLMRWRYILFGK
;
A
#
# COMPACT_ATOMS: atom_id res chain seq x y z
N MET A 1 -15.38 13.02 9.09
CA MET A 1 -14.06 13.70 8.99
C MET A 1 -13.76 14.10 7.55
N LEU A 2 -13.60 13.16 6.60
CA LEU A 2 -13.29 13.47 5.18
C LEU A 2 -14.27 14.45 4.53
N ALA A 3 -15.58 14.24 4.66
CA ALA A 3 -16.59 15.13 4.09
C ALA A 3 -16.53 16.58 4.63
N LYS A 4 -15.99 16.77 5.84
CA LYS A 4 -15.85 18.10 6.46
C LYS A 4 -14.56 18.82 6.09
N HIS A 5 -13.47 18.07 5.93
CA HIS A 5 -12.12 18.64 5.81
C HIS A 5 -11.47 18.39 4.45
N GLY A 6 -12.13 17.64 3.55
CA GLY A 6 -11.62 17.31 2.20
C GLY A 6 -10.47 16.32 2.15
N ARG A 7 -9.70 16.17 3.23
CA ARG A 7 -8.57 15.24 3.36
C ARG A 7 -8.39 14.77 4.80
N ILE A 8 -7.65 13.66 4.98
CA ILE A 8 -7.39 13.05 6.29
C ILE A 8 -5.99 12.45 6.33
N ILE A 9 -5.40 12.46 7.53
CA ILE A 9 -4.25 11.64 7.91
C ILE A 9 -4.76 10.65 8.96
N VAL A 10 -4.45 9.37 8.78
CA VAL A 10 -4.91 8.26 9.62
C VAL A 10 -3.70 7.58 10.26
N LEU A 11 -3.77 7.37 11.57
CA LEU A 11 -2.82 6.61 12.36
C LEU A 11 -3.55 5.51 13.11
N GLU A 12 -2.99 4.31 13.16
CA GLU A 12 -3.40 3.24 14.06
C GLU A 12 -2.74 3.46 15.44
N ASP A 13 -3.25 2.86 16.49
CA ASP A 13 -2.84 3.09 17.89
C ASP A 13 -1.45 2.52 18.22
N ASP A 14 -0.96 1.58 17.42
CA ASP A 14 0.36 0.95 17.52
C ASP A 14 1.43 1.61 16.62
N ILE A 15 1.13 2.76 16.00
CA ILE A 15 2.05 3.45 15.10
C ILE A 15 2.83 4.55 15.79
N GLU A 16 4.15 4.37 15.87
CA GLU A 16 5.08 5.42 16.27
C GLU A 16 5.46 6.27 15.05
N VAL A 17 5.54 7.59 15.24
CA VAL A 17 5.83 8.55 14.16
C VAL A 17 7.14 9.31 14.40
N ALA A 18 7.85 9.57 13.30
CA ALA A 18 8.99 10.48 13.33
C ALA A 18 8.55 11.93 13.58
N PRO A 19 9.39 12.81 14.18
CA PRO A 19 9.03 14.20 14.48
C PRO A 19 8.52 15.00 13.27
N PHE A 20 8.94 14.65 12.07
CA PHE A 20 8.56 15.34 10.82
C PHE A 20 7.38 14.70 10.09
N PHE A 21 6.76 13.66 10.64
CA PHE A 21 5.68 12.93 10.00
C PHE A 21 4.53 13.83 9.55
N LEU A 22 3.95 14.61 10.45
CA LEU A 22 2.81 15.49 10.12
C LEU A 22 3.19 16.56 9.09
N ARG A 23 4.41 17.09 9.18
CA ARG A 23 4.89 18.07 8.21
C ARG A 23 5.02 17.46 6.80
N TYR A 24 5.58 16.24 6.71
CA TYR A 24 5.65 15.50 5.45
C TYR A 24 4.26 15.21 4.89
N MET A 25 3.37 14.64 5.71
CA MET A 25 2.02 14.25 5.27
C MET A 25 1.24 15.45 4.73
N ASN A 26 1.24 16.58 5.45
CA ASN A 26 0.55 17.79 4.97
C ASN A 26 1.18 18.33 3.69
N SER A 27 2.51 18.46 3.62
CA SER A 27 3.18 18.94 2.41
C SER A 27 2.96 18.03 1.20
N ALA A 28 2.94 16.70 1.41
CA ALA A 28 2.66 15.74 0.35
C ALA A 28 1.19 15.80 -0.09
N LEU A 29 0.24 15.88 0.86
CA LEU A 29 -1.18 16.05 0.55
C LEU A 29 -1.44 17.34 -0.22
N ASP A 30 -0.78 18.46 0.12
CA ASP A 30 -0.87 19.72 -0.63
C ASP A 30 -0.27 19.58 -2.03
N PHE A 31 0.92 18.99 -2.14
CA PHE A 31 1.61 18.87 -3.44
C PHE A 31 0.87 17.93 -4.41
N TYR A 32 0.38 16.77 -3.93
CA TYR A 32 -0.23 15.76 -4.80
C TYR A 32 -1.74 15.92 -4.99
N GLU A 33 -2.37 16.93 -4.40
CA GLU A 33 -3.79 17.19 -4.62
C GLU A 33 -4.08 17.37 -6.12
N ASN A 34 -5.06 16.63 -6.64
CA ASN A 34 -5.44 16.63 -8.06
C ASN A 34 -4.35 16.18 -9.05
N ARG A 35 -3.29 15.52 -8.60
CA ARG A 35 -2.18 15.05 -9.46
C ARG A 35 -2.23 13.55 -9.78
N GLY A 36 -3.39 12.91 -9.68
CA GLY A 36 -3.55 11.51 -10.06
C GLY A 36 -2.99 10.50 -9.06
N VAL A 37 -2.81 10.91 -7.81
CA VAL A 37 -2.37 10.07 -6.68
C VAL A 37 -3.59 9.65 -5.85
N PHE A 38 -3.58 8.42 -5.33
CA PHE A 38 -4.68 7.87 -4.53
C PHE A 38 -4.50 8.12 -3.03
N SER A 39 -3.27 8.00 -2.56
CA SER A 39 -2.92 8.18 -1.15
C SER A 39 -1.45 8.54 -0.94
N ILE A 40 -1.13 8.97 0.26
CA ILE A 40 0.22 9.22 0.75
C ILE A 40 0.50 8.22 1.87
N SER A 41 1.65 7.53 1.83
CA SER A 41 2.13 6.67 2.91
C SER A 41 3.18 7.37 3.76
N GLY A 42 3.15 7.15 5.06
CA GLY A 42 4.26 7.48 5.97
C GLY A 42 5.29 6.36 6.10
N TYR A 43 4.86 5.12 5.81
CA TYR A 43 5.72 3.94 5.82
C TYR A 43 6.43 3.75 4.49
N THR A 44 7.61 3.18 4.53
CA THR A 44 8.29 2.57 3.38
C THR A 44 9.11 1.37 3.85
N PRO A 45 9.16 0.26 3.06
CA PRO A 45 10.15 -0.77 3.31
C PRO A 45 11.56 -0.22 3.05
N GLU A 46 12.58 -0.89 3.60
CA GLU A 46 13.96 -0.52 3.35
C GLU A 46 14.35 -0.89 1.91
N LEU A 47 14.49 0.13 1.06
CA LEU A 47 14.87 -0.02 -0.36
C LEU A 47 16.18 0.67 -0.64
N VAL A 48 16.96 0.12 -1.58
CA VAL A 48 18.15 0.76 -2.12
C VAL A 48 17.74 1.69 -3.24
N MET A 49 17.91 3.00 -3.02
CA MET A 49 17.58 3.99 -4.04
C MET A 49 18.53 3.89 -5.24
N PRO A 50 18.03 3.98 -6.49
CA PRO A 50 18.89 4.08 -7.66
C PRO A 50 19.88 5.23 -7.53
N ARG A 51 21.10 5.08 -8.09
CA ARG A 51 22.21 6.03 -7.89
C ARG A 51 21.83 7.46 -8.21
N ASP A 52 21.06 7.66 -9.28
CA ASP A 52 20.67 8.99 -9.78
C ASP A 52 19.26 9.40 -9.34
N TYR A 53 18.68 8.72 -8.34
CA TYR A 53 17.34 9.04 -7.85
C TYR A 53 17.36 10.27 -6.94
N GLN A 54 16.91 11.40 -7.46
CA GLN A 54 17.01 12.71 -6.78
C GLN A 54 15.76 13.08 -5.96
N PHE A 55 14.65 12.32 -6.09
CA PHE A 55 13.42 12.66 -5.41
C PHE A 55 13.40 12.16 -3.95
N SER A 56 12.68 12.87 -3.10
CA SER A 56 12.44 12.50 -1.69
C SER A 56 11.30 11.48 -1.52
N THR A 57 10.54 11.24 -2.58
CA THR A 57 9.40 10.30 -2.63
C THR A 57 9.48 9.44 -3.88
N TYR A 58 8.73 8.35 -3.87
CA TYR A 58 8.48 7.49 -5.04
C TYR A 58 7.02 7.00 -5.02
N VAL A 59 6.54 6.38 -6.10
CA VAL A 59 5.15 5.92 -6.21
C VAL A 59 5.07 4.43 -6.46
N MET A 60 4.03 3.77 -5.88
CA MET A 60 3.72 2.35 -6.06
C MET A 60 2.21 2.13 -6.08
N HIS A 61 1.74 1.13 -6.83
CA HIS A 61 0.34 0.72 -6.86
C HIS A 61 0.01 -0.24 -5.70
N ARG A 62 0.39 0.15 -4.49
CA ARG A 62 0.07 -0.55 -3.25
C ARG A 62 -0.17 0.49 -2.18
N ASN A 63 -1.15 0.29 -1.32
CA ASN A 63 -1.36 1.11 -0.13
C ASN A 63 -0.70 0.46 1.09
N CYS A 64 -0.39 1.28 2.10
CA CYS A 64 0.00 0.82 3.43
C CYS A 64 -0.82 1.60 4.46
N SER A 65 -1.48 0.91 5.39
CA SER A 65 -2.33 1.51 6.42
C SER A 65 -1.54 2.13 7.58
N TRP A 66 -0.23 1.94 7.63
CA TRP A 66 0.62 2.47 8.70
C TRP A 66 0.92 3.95 8.47
N GLY A 67 0.14 4.82 9.10
CA GLY A 67 0.31 6.26 8.99
C GLY A 67 0.19 6.75 7.54
N TRP A 68 -1.01 6.91 7.07
CA TRP A 68 -1.33 7.24 5.68
C TRP A 68 -2.31 8.41 5.58
N GLY A 69 -2.47 8.96 4.40
CA GLY A 69 -3.44 10.02 4.14
C GLY A 69 -4.04 9.94 2.74
N THR A 70 -5.23 10.52 2.59
CA THR A 70 -5.96 10.57 1.32
C THR A 70 -6.93 11.76 1.30
N TRP A 71 -7.56 11.96 0.17
CA TRP A 71 -8.57 13.01 -0.06
C TRP A 71 -9.98 12.40 -0.16
N ALA A 72 -10.99 13.19 0.17
CA ALA A 72 -12.39 12.77 0.07
C ALA A 72 -12.75 12.27 -1.33
N GLN A 73 -12.32 12.99 -2.37
CA GLN A 73 -12.54 12.61 -3.77
C GLN A 73 -11.91 11.26 -4.17
N GLU A 74 -10.84 10.81 -3.51
CA GLU A 74 -10.22 9.50 -3.77
C GLU A 74 -10.91 8.40 -2.95
N TRP A 75 -11.28 8.71 -1.70
CA TRP A 75 -12.05 7.81 -0.85
C TRP A 75 -13.42 7.47 -1.45
N ASP A 76 -14.11 8.44 -2.04
CA ASP A 76 -15.42 8.27 -2.64
C ASP A 76 -15.42 7.39 -3.91
N LYS A 77 -14.23 7.14 -4.50
CA LYS A 77 -14.06 6.21 -5.64
C LYS A 77 -14.01 4.74 -5.23
N VAL A 78 -13.91 4.45 -3.93
CA VAL A 78 -13.74 3.07 -3.46
C VAL A 78 -15.06 2.30 -3.55
N ASP A 79 -15.08 1.27 -4.39
CA ASP A 79 -16.16 0.27 -4.37
C ASP A 79 -15.89 -0.74 -3.25
N TRP A 80 -16.44 -0.48 -2.07
CA TRP A 80 -16.28 -1.32 -0.89
C TRP A 80 -16.89 -2.72 -1.02
N GLU A 81 -17.72 -2.98 -2.04
CA GLU A 81 -18.26 -4.30 -2.36
C GLU A 81 -17.41 -5.07 -3.38
N VAL A 82 -16.47 -4.38 -4.02
CA VAL A 82 -15.61 -4.92 -5.10
C VAL A 82 -16.47 -5.67 -6.13
N LYS A 83 -17.46 -4.97 -6.74
CA LYS A 83 -18.42 -5.55 -7.70
C LYS A 83 -17.73 -6.20 -8.90
N SER A 84 -16.54 -5.71 -9.27
CA SER A 84 -15.72 -6.27 -10.36
C SER A 84 -14.95 -7.55 -9.98
N PHE A 85 -15.04 -8.04 -8.73
CA PHE A 85 -14.19 -9.13 -8.22
C PHE A 85 -14.23 -10.38 -9.09
N ASP A 86 -15.42 -10.85 -9.49
CA ASP A 86 -15.57 -12.10 -10.25
C ASP A 86 -14.97 -12.02 -11.66
N SER A 87 -15.01 -10.86 -12.31
CA SER A 87 -14.32 -10.63 -13.57
C SER A 87 -12.80 -10.51 -13.37
N PHE A 88 -12.36 -9.77 -12.35
CA PHE A 88 -10.96 -9.61 -11.99
C PHE A 88 -10.29 -10.96 -11.68
N ILE A 89 -10.90 -11.77 -10.80
CA ILE A 89 -10.26 -13.03 -10.33
C ILE A 89 -10.09 -14.06 -11.47
N ARG A 90 -10.85 -13.96 -12.54
CA ARG A 90 -10.74 -14.78 -13.74
C ARG A 90 -9.75 -14.20 -14.77
N ASN A 91 -9.43 -12.91 -14.71
CA ASN A 91 -8.57 -12.23 -15.68
C ASN A 91 -7.10 -12.31 -15.26
N ALA A 92 -6.31 -13.18 -15.92
CA ALA A 92 -4.90 -13.38 -15.61
C ALA A 92 -4.05 -12.11 -15.77
N ARG A 93 -4.33 -11.29 -16.80
CA ARG A 93 -3.60 -10.04 -17.07
C ARG A 93 -3.83 -9.01 -15.97
N GLN A 94 -5.08 -8.82 -15.55
CA GLN A 94 -5.39 -7.89 -14.44
C GLN A 94 -4.77 -8.33 -13.12
N ARG A 95 -4.80 -9.64 -12.80
CA ARG A 95 -4.14 -10.15 -11.60
C ARG A 95 -2.62 -9.96 -11.65
N SER A 96 -1.99 -10.20 -12.80
CA SER A 96 -0.56 -9.95 -12.97
C SER A 96 -0.22 -8.49 -12.73
N ALA A 97 -0.97 -7.57 -13.32
CA ALA A 97 -0.79 -6.14 -13.14
C ALA A 97 -1.04 -5.71 -11.68
N PHE A 98 -2.10 -6.20 -11.02
CA PHE A 98 -2.36 -5.90 -9.61
C PHE A 98 -1.24 -6.40 -8.70
N ASN A 99 -0.62 -7.54 -9.03
CA ASN A 99 0.47 -8.15 -8.27
C ASN A 99 1.87 -7.54 -8.59
N GLU A 100 1.98 -6.49 -9.38
CA GLU A 100 3.27 -5.86 -9.68
C GLU A 100 4.00 -5.34 -8.42
N CYS A 101 3.26 -4.95 -7.39
CA CYS A 101 3.80 -4.52 -6.10
C CYS A 101 3.81 -5.63 -5.02
N GLY A 102 3.81 -6.90 -5.43
CA GLY A 102 3.84 -8.07 -4.54
C GLY A 102 2.79 -9.11 -4.92
N ASN A 103 3.18 -10.37 -4.97
CA ASN A 103 2.29 -11.48 -5.37
C ASN A 103 1.25 -11.89 -4.31
N ASP A 104 1.24 -11.20 -3.18
CA ASP A 104 0.30 -11.36 -2.06
C ASP A 104 -1.01 -10.58 -2.24
N LEU A 105 -1.07 -9.57 -3.10
CA LEU A 105 -2.23 -8.67 -3.24
C LEU A 105 -3.49 -9.40 -3.71
N THR A 106 -3.41 -10.20 -4.79
CA THR A 106 -4.57 -11.00 -5.24
C THR A 106 -5.05 -12.01 -4.18
N PRO A 107 -4.17 -12.78 -3.51
CA PRO A 107 -4.55 -13.60 -2.36
C PRO A 107 -5.25 -12.84 -1.23
N PHE A 108 -4.78 -11.65 -0.87
CA PHE A 108 -5.41 -10.84 0.17
C PHE A 108 -6.81 -10.39 -0.23
N LEU A 109 -7.00 -9.93 -1.46
CA LEU A 109 -8.30 -9.54 -1.97
C LEU A 109 -9.28 -10.75 -2.02
N LEU A 110 -8.78 -11.95 -2.37
CA LEU A 110 -9.58 -13.18 -2.31
C LEU A 110 -9.97 -13.55 -0.87
N ARG A 111 -9.04 -13.42 0.09
CA ARG A 111 -9.35 -13.65 1.52
C ARG A 111 -10.41 -12.68 2.03
N TRP A 112 -10.29 -11.40 1.69
CA TRP A 112 -11.30 -10.40 2.01
C TRP A 112 -12.66 -10.79 1.43
N LYS A 113 -12.72 -11.18 0.16
CA LYS A 113 -13.96 -11.62 -0.50
C LYS A 113 -14.59 -12.82 0.20
N LYS A 114 -13.78 -13.70 0.77
CA LYS A 114 -14.21 -14.88 1.53
C LYS A 114 -14.59 -14.61 2.99
N GLY A 115 -14.60 -13.37 3.43
CA GLY A 115 -15.11 -12.96 4.73
C GLY A 115 -14.12 -12.31 5.69
N ALA A 116 -12.82 -12.21 5.37
CA ALA A 116 -11.81 -11.48 6.16
C ALA A 116 -12.00 -9.96 5.99
N ARG A 117 -13.13 -9.43 6.46
CA ARG A 117 -13.57 -8.05 6.23
C ARG A 117 -12.73 -7.01 6.97
N GLU A 118 -12.01 -7.40 8.00
CA GLU A 118 -11.03 -6.57 8.71
C GLU A 118 -9.89 -6.09 7.81
N MET A 119 -9.61 -6.80 6.70
CA MET A 119 -8.61 -6.42 5.69
C MET A 119 -9.15 -5.36 4.73
N TRP A 120 -9.69 -4.26 5.22
CA TRP A 120 -10.30 -3.17 4.41
C TRP A 120 -9.27 -2.48 3.50
N ASP A 121 -8.02 -2.43 3.93
CA ASP A 121 -6.90 -1.80 3.24
C ASP A 121 -6.61 -2.41 1.87
N ILE A 122 -6.85 -3.72 1.69
CA ILE A 122 -6.72 -4.37 0.37
C ILE A 122 -7.78 -3.89 -0.62
N VAL A 123 -8.99 -3.56 -0.14
CA VAL A 123 -10.05 -2.99 -0.99
C VAL A 123 -9.67 -1.58 -1.43
N PHE A 124 -9.15 -0.78 -0.53
CA PHE A 124 -8.63 0.55 -0.83
C PHE A 124 -7.46 0.48 -1.82
N CYS A 125 -6.53 -0.46 -1.62
CA CYS A 125 -5.43 -0.73 -2.55
C CYS A 125 -5.94 -1.12 -3.96
N TYR A 126 -6.93 -2.01 -4.02
CA TYR A 126 -7.54 -2.43 -5.28
C TYR A 126 -8.25 -1.27 -6.01
N ALA A 127 -8.91 -0.38 -5.27
CA ALA A 127 -9.52 0.81 -5.86
C ALA A 127 -8.47 1.72 -6.50
N GLY A 128 -7.34 1.99 -5.84
CA GLY A 128 -6.21 2.72 -6.43
C GLY A 128 -5.71 2.08 -7.73
N PHE A 129 -5.58 0.75 -7.76
CA PHE A 129 -5.21 -0.01 -8.96
C PHE A 129 -6.24 0.15 -10.08
N VAL A 130 -7.53 -0.03 -9.81
CA VAL A 130 -8.61 0.10 -10.82
C VAL A 130 -8.63 1.49 -11.46
N HIS A 131 -8.35 2.52 -10.67
CA HIS A 131 -8.31 3.90 -11.14
C HIS A 131 -6.96 4.34 -11.71
N GLY A 132 -5.95 3.44 -11.75
CA GLY A 132 -4.61 3.75 -12.22
C GLY A 132 -3.90 4.82 -11.41
N ARG A 133 -4.22 4.93 -10.10
CA ARG A 133 -3.71 5.96 -9.20
C ARG A 133 -2.83 5.34 -8.11
N PRO A 134 -1.52 5.66 -8.08
CA PRO A 134 -0.61 5.09 -7.11
C PRO A 134 -0.71 5.75 -5.73
N THR A 135 -0.06 5.11 -4.76
CA THR A 135 0.31 5.68 -3.46
C THR A 135 1.71 6.26 -3.53
N VAL A 136 1.92 7.43 -2.92
CA VAL A 136 3.24 8.05 -2.75
C VAL A 136 3.89 7.55 -1.46
N TYR A 137 5.16 7.20 -1.54
CA TYR A 137 5.98 6.70 -0.45
C TYR A 137 7.16 7.65 -0.17
N PRO A 138 7.56 7.87 1.11
CA PRO A 138 8.80 8.55 1.44
C PRO A 138 10.01 7.64 1.16
N ARG A 139 11.20 8.22 0.89
CA ARG A 139 12.46 7.43 0.73
C ARG A 139 12.87 6.66 1.99
N LYS A 140 12.52 7.19 3.16
CA LYS A 140 12.78 6.58 4.47
C LYS A 140 11.49 6.58 5.28
N SER A 141 11.26 5.54 6.04
CA SER A 141 10.04 5.43 6.82
C SER A 141 9.94 6.53 7.88
N LEU A 142 8.77 7.16 7.92
CA LEU A 142 8.40 8.16 8.91
C LEU A 142 7.50 7.57 10.00
N VAL A 143 7.21 6.28 9.90
CA VAL A 143 6.44 5.53 10.88
C VAL A 143 7.08 4.17 11.15
N ARG A 144 6.83 3.65 12.33
CA ARG A 144 7.17 2.29 12.76
C ARG A 144 5.97 1.69 13.47
N ASN A 145 5.63 0.45 13.16
CA ASN A 145 4.61 -0.27 13.92
C ASN A 145 5.26 -0.89 15.16
N ALA A 146 4.84 -0.46 16.34
CA ALA A 146 5.32 -0.97 17.63
C ALA A 146 4.77 -2.36 17.95
N GLY A 147 3.58 -2.72 17.42
CA GLY A 147 2.95 -4.04 17.59
C GLY A 147 3.69 -5.20 16.90
N THR A 148 4.79 -4.94 16.19
CA THR A 148 5.66 -5.98 15.62
C THR A 148 6.55 -6.69 16.65
N ASP A 149 6.55 -6.28 17.91
CA ASP A 149 7.30 -6.91 19.00
C ASP A 149 6.66 -8.22 19.54
N GLY A 150 5.52 -8.63 18.99
CA GLY A 150 4.78 -9.84 19.38
C GLY A 150 3.63 -9.59 20.36
N THR A 151 3.41 -8.34 20.79
CA THR A 151 2.29 -7.97 21.68
C THR A 151 1.01 -7.58 20.93
N GLY A 152 1.11 -7.33 19.60
CA GLY A 152 -0.02 -6.95 18.75
C GLY A 152 -0.97 -8.11 18.43
N SER A 153 -2.23 -7.78 18.12
CA SER A 153 -3.29 -8.73 17.73
C SER A 153 -2.96 -9.56 16.48
N HIS A 154 -2.01 -9.11 15.67
CA HIS A 154 -1.49 -9.81 14.51
C HIS A 154 0.00 -10.09 14.74
N ALA A 155 0.33 -11.29 15.25
CA ALA A 155 1.72 -11.76 15.30
C ALA A 155 2.25 -11.86 13.87
N PHE A 156 3.05 -10.87 13.44
CA PHE A 156 3.76 -10.94 12.17
C PHE A 156 4.87 -12.00 12.29
N ALA A 157 4.75 -13.07 11.50
CA ALA A 157 5.75 -14.13 11.45
C ALA A 157 7.16 -13.59 11.07
N ASP A 158 7.24 -12.39 10.51
CA ASP A 158 8.45 -11.70 10.07
C ASP A 158 8.55 -10.25 10.60
N ALA A 159 8.42 -10.04 11.90
CA ALA A 159 8.54 -8.72 12.54
C ALA A 159 9.79 -7.94 12.07
N LYS A 160 10.94 -8.62 11.91
CA LYS A 160 12.18 -8.03 11.41
C LYS A 160 12.06 -7.48 9.99
N LYS A 161 11.27 -8.11 9.13
CA LYS A 161 11.09 -7.69 7.73
C LYS A 161 10.45 -6.32 7.62
N TYR A 162 9.52 -6.02 8.51
CA TYR A 162 8.76 -4.76 8.51
C TYR A 162 9.33 -3.69 9.43
N SER A 163 10.42 -4.01 10.16
CA SER A 163 11.10 -3.07 11.03
C SER A 163 11.99 -2.14 10.19
N SER A 164 11.46 -0.97 9.88
CA SER A 164 12.25 0.10 9.23
C SER A 164 12.66 1.13 10.28
N PRO A 165 13.91 1.61 10.29
CA PRO A 165 14.31 2.69 11.20
C PRO A 165 13.56 3.98 10.85
N LEU A 166 13.13 4.70 11.89
CA LEU A 166 12.51 6.01 11.69
C LEU A 166 13.51 7.02 11.11
N ALA A 167 13.07 7.77 10.11
CA ALA A 167 13.87 8.83 9.53
C ALA A 167 14.15 9.94 10.55
N ALA A 168 15.43 10.32 10.71
CA ALA A 168 15.82 11.45 11.54
C ALA A 168 15.46 12.81 10.92
N ASN A 169 15.31 12.85 9.59
CA ASN A 169 14.92 14.02 8.82
C ASN A 169 14.22 13.62 7.53
N VAL A 170 13.51 14.55 6.90
CA VAL A 170 12.83 14.36 5.61
C VAL A 170 13.02 15.62 4.75
N SER A 171 13.35 15.40 3.47
CA SER A 171 13.34 16.49 2.48
C SER A 171 11.92 16.68 1.95
N LEU A 172 11.45 17.92 1.96
CA LEU A 172 10.12 18.31 1.47
C LEU A 172 10.17 19.01 0.10
N SER A 173 11.38 19.18 -0.46
CA SER A 173 11.59 20.03 -1.63
C SER A 173 11.69 19.28 -2.96
N ALA A 174 11.73 17.95 -2.93
CA ALA A 174 11.99 17.13 -4.12
C ALA A 174 10.98 15.98 -4.25
N PHE A 175 9.69 16.28 -4.20
CA PHE A 175 8.65 15.29 -4.45
C PHE A 175 8.67 14.81 -5.90
N VAL A 176 8.49 13.50 -6.14
CA VAL A 176 8.42 12.98 -7.50
C VAL A 176 7.19 13.53 -8.21
N PRO A 177 7.34 14.17 -9.39
CA PRO A 177 6.19 14.81 -10.05
C PRO A 177 5.30 13.83 -10.83
N GLY A 178 5.82 12.64 -11.15
CA GLY A 178 5.12 11.63 -11.95
C GLY A 178 4.38 10.59 -11.11
N VAL A 179 3.46 9.89 -11.76
CA VAL A 179 2.66 8.80 -11.16
C VAL A 179 3.09 7.41 -11.62
N ALA A 180 4.14 7.30 -12.43
CA ALA A 180 4.68 6.03 -12.89
C ALA A 180 5.78 5.52 -11.93
N PRO A 181 5.72 4.25 -11.46
CA PRO A 181 6.75 3.66 -10.65
C PRO A 181 8.12 3.61 -11.35
N ASN A 182 9.19 3.90 -10.60
CA ASN A 182 10.54 3.59 -11.05
C ASN A 182 10.74 2.07 -11.07
N GLN A 183 11.27 1.50 -12.16
CA GLN A 183 11.32 0.05 -12.39
C GLN A 183 12.26 -0.68 -11.42
N GLU A 184 13.39 -0.07 -11.04
CA GLU A 184 14.31 -0.67 -10.05
C GLU A 184 13.68 -0.74 -8.66
N LEU A 185 12.99 0.34 -8.26
CA LEU A 185 12.26 0.38 -7.00
C LEU A 185 11.04 -0.56 -7.02
N LEU A 186 10.33 -0.66 -8.14
CA LEU A 186 9.20 -1.59 -8.30
C LEU A 186 9.64 -3.03 -8.12
N LYS A 187 10.77 -3.43 -8.70
CA LYS A 187 11.33 -4.77 -8.53
C LYS A 187 11.64 -5.07 -7.06
N GLN A 188 12.36 -4.16 -6.37
CA GLN A 188 12.69 -4.32 -4.95
C GLN A 188 11.42 -4.39 -4.09
N PHE A 189 10.43 -3.55 -4.40
CA PHE A 189 9.14 -3.51 -3.71
C PHE A 189 8.35 -4.81 -3.92
N HIS A 190 8.31 -5.32 -5.15
CA HIS A 190 7.74 -6.62 -5.48
C HIS A 190 8.40 -7.74 -4.67
N ASP A 191 9.73 -7.80 -4.67
CA ASP A 191 10.50 -8.85 -3.97
C ASP A 191 10.25 -8.78 -2.46
N PHE A 192 10.18 -7.57 -1.89
CA PHE A 192 9.86 -7.37 -0.48
C PHE A 192 8.48 -7.94 -0.11
N TYR A 193 7.44 -7.72 -0.91
CA TYR A 193 6.07 -8.17 -0.60
C TYR A 193 5.73 -9.54 -1.18
N SER A 194 6.66 -10.19 -1.89
CA SER A 194 6.41 -11.50 -2.46
C SER A 194 6.47 -12.60 -1.41
N THR A 195 5.57 -13.57 -1.56
CA THR A 195 5.47 -14.75 -0.71
C THR A 195 6.30 -15.90 -1.26
N SER A 196 6.61 -16.90 -0.42
CA SER A 196 7.35 -18.10 -0.83
C SER A 196 6.62 -18.90 -1.92
N THR A 197 7.37 -19.70 -2.68
CA THR A 197 6.84 -20.56 -3.75
C THR A 197 5.75 -21.51 -3.24
N LEU A 198 5.93 -22.12 -2.06
CA LEU A 198 4.91 -22.99 -1.47
C LEU A 198 3.61 -22.23 -1.18
N ARG A 199 3.71 -21.01 -0.65
CA ARG A 199 2.56 -20.16 -0.40
C ARG A 199 1.87 -19.74 -1.71
N LEU A 200 2.64 -19.49 -2.76
CA LEU A 200 2.13 -19.14 -4.08
C LEU A 200 1.33 -20.31 -4.70
N ILE A 201 1.82 -21.54 -4.58
CA ILE A 201 1.10 -22.76 -5.01
C ILE A 201 -0.23 -22.87 -4.24
N TYR A 202 -0.19 -22.77 -2.91
CA TYR A 202 -1.40 -22.80 -2.08
C TYR A 202 -2.42 -21.73 -2.50
N ASN A 203 -1.97 -20.48 -2.67
CA ASN A 203 -2.83 -19.37 -3.09
C ASN A 203 -3.44 -19.62 -4.48
N THR A 204 -2.69 -20.25 -5.38
CA THR A 204 -3.18 -20.62 -6.72
C THR A 204 -4.29 -21.68 -6.63
N LEU A 205 -4.11 -22.73 -5.82
CA LEU A 205 -5.13 -23.74 -5.58
C LEU A 205 -6.40 -23.13 -4.95
N MET A 206 -6.25 -22.24 -3.96
CA MET A 206 -7.37 -21.56 -3.33
C MET A 206 -8.14 -20.68 -4.30
N ARG A 207 -7.44 -20.00 -5.23
CA ARG A 207 -8.07 -19.24 -6.31
C ARG A 207 -8.85 -20.12 -7.27
N TRP A 208 -8.28 -21.24 -7.71
CA TRP A 208 -8.99 -22.19 -8.58
C TRP A 208 -10.22 -22.78 -7.90
N ARG A 209 -10.11 -23.12 -6.61
CA ARG A 209 -11.26 -23.57 -5.82
C ARG A 209 -12.38 -22.52 -5.80
N TYR A 210 -12.04 -21.25 -5.60
CA TYR A 210 -13.03 -20.17 -5.64
C TYR A 210 -13.66 -20.02 -7.03
N ILE A 211 -12.86 -20.05 -8.11
CA ILE A 211 -13.36 -19.91 -9.49
C ILE A 211 -14.32 -21.03 -9.86
N LEU A 212 -14.07 -22.25 -9.40
CA LEU A 212 -14.86 -23.44 -9.73
C LEU A 212 -16.10 -23.60 -8.85
N PHE A 213 -16.03 -23.27 -7.59
CA PHE A 213 -17.05 -23.61 -6.59
C PHE A 213 -17.62 -22.40 -5.83
N GLY A 214 -17.12 -21.20 -6.04
CA GLY A 214 -17.57 -20.00 -5.32
C GLY A 214 -17.24 -19.97 -3.83
N LYS A 215 -16.30 -20.81 -3.35
CA LYS A 215 -16.00 -21.02 -1.92
C LYS A 215 -14.51 -20.94 -1.62
#